data_79c4f41ccb0e95ced67bdd4c88eb81a5
#
_entry.id   79c4f41ccb0e95ced67bdd4c88eb81a5
#
_cell.length_a   1.000
_cell.length_b   1.000
_cell.length_c   1.000
_cell.angle_alpha   90.00
_cell.angle_beta   90.00
_cell.angle_gamma   90.00
#
_symmetry.space_group_name_H-M   'P 1'
#
loop_
_entity.id
_entity.type
_entity.pdbx_description
1 polymer ?
#
loop_
_entity_poly.entity_id
_entity_poly.type
_entity_poly.pdbx_seq_one_letter_code
_entity_poly.pdbx_strand_id
1 'polypeptide(L)'
;MDMATARSSGIGRPPGDDGRPDPTVTSALAAWAGSAASEHAALLALSSARLLVPVVAMLTEADATTGAEKESEMALPTLIGNDGRAAIIAFTGIETLRRWRPDARPVPTPAARVWHAAVAEGQAAVIDVAGPVPFVVEGARLAALAAGQPPPPPHEDPDVVSVVAAAVAAEAGVTGYRLGMGAAGGELAISFRSADIAAAQRAAQVIAMHLASRLRQGIELSVTT
;
A
#
# COMPACT_ATOMS: atom_id res chain seq x y z
N MET A 1 -29.86 19.37 -38.03
CA MET A 1 -29.57 19.80 -36.66
C MET A 1 -29.48 18.53 -35.82
N ASP A 2 -28.25 18.02 -35.75
CA ASP A 2 -27.96 16.67 -35.30
C ASP A 2 -27.64 16.69 -33.83
N MET A 3 -28.49 16.04 -33.03
CA MET A 3 -28.24 15.87 -31.58
C MET A 3 -27.31 14.67 -31.39
N ALA A 4 -26.04 14.96 -31.08
CA ALA A 4 -25.07 13.97 -30.72
C ALA A 4 -25.46 13.28 -29.39
N THR A 5 -25.84 12.02 -29.50
CA THR A 5 -26.06 11.13 -28.37
C THR A 5 -24.75 10.85 -27.67
N ALA A 6 -24.58 11.40 -26.48
CA ALA A 6 -23.46 11.05 -25.60
C ALA A 6 -23.57 9.57 -25.20
N ARG A 7 -22.69 8.74 -25.72
CA ARG A 7 -22.57 7.35 -25.30
C ARG A 7 -21.97 7.30 -23.89
N SER A 8 -22.79 6.91 -22.94
CA SER A 8 -22.34 6.47 -21.62
C SER A 8 -21.34 5.32 -21.80
N SER A 9 -20.09 5.60 -21.52
CA SER A 9 -19.02 4.57 -21.51
C SER A 9 -19.25 3.67 -20.29
N GLY A 10 -20.04 2.61 -20.48
CA GLY A 10 -20.16 1.56 -19.49
C GLY A 10 -18.78 1.00 -19.19
N ILE A 11 -18.33 1.12 -17.93
CA ILE A 11 -17.13 0.46 -17.42
C ILE A 11 -17.46 -1.03 -17.35
N GLY A 12 -17.37 -1.70 -18.50
CA GLY A 12 -17.57 -3.13 -18.64
C GLY A 12 -16.32 -3.87 -18.18
N ARG A 13 -16.53 -4.98 -17.46
CA ARG A 13 -15.50 -5.98 -17.17
C ARG A 13 -14.80 -6.35 -18.50
N PRO A 14 -13.44 -6.32 -18.56
CA PRO A 14 -12.72 -6.81 -19.72
C PRO A 14 -13.16 -8.22 -20.06
N PRO A 15 -13.36 -8.58 -21.33
CA PRO A 15 -13.69 -9.96 -21.71
C PRO A 15 -12.57 -10.90 -21.24
N GLY A 16 -12.89 -11.87 -20.37
CA GLY A 16 -11.95 -12.89 -19.89
C GLY A 16 -11.43 -12.73 -18.46
N ASP A 17 -11.72 -11.64 -17.73
CA ASP A 17 -11.33 -11.54 -16.31
C ASP A 17 -12.29 -12.40 -15.45
N ASP A 18 -11.77 -13.47 -14.84
CA ASP A 18 -12.53 -14.38 -13.98
C ASP A 18 -12.58 -13.93 -12.51
N GLY A 19 -11.95 -12.81 -12.18
CA GLY A 19 -11.88 -12.27 -10.82
C GLY A 19 -10.90 -13.00 -9.91
N ARG A 20 -10.13 -13.97 -10.42
CA ARG A 20 -9.10 -14.64 -9.62
C ARG A 20 -7.90 -13.75 -9.41
N PRO A 21 -7.20 -13.88 -8.27
CA PRO A 21 -5.95 -13.14 -8.05
C PRO A 21 -4.86 -13.65 -8.99
N ASP A 22 -3.93 -12.77 -9.35
CA ASP A 22 -2.70 -13.15 -10.04
C ASP A 22 -1.84 -14.03 -9.11
N PRO A 23 -1.41 -15.22 -9.53
CA PRO A 23 -0.59 -16.11 -8.71
C PRO A 23 0.73 -15.47 -8.27
N THR A 24 1.35 -14.64 -9.12
CA THR A 24 2.59 -13.93 -8.80
C THR A 24 2.40 -12.95 -7.66
N VAL A 25 1.33 -12.14 -7.72
CA VAL A 25 0.97 -11.19 -6.67
C VAL A 25 0.64 -11.91 -5.37
N THR A 26 -0.18 -12.97 -5.47
CA THR A 26 -0.57 -13.76 -4.29
C THR A 26 0.63 -14.39 -3.60
N SER A 27 1.54 -14.97 -4.38
CA SER A 27 2.78 -15.57 -3.85
C SER A 27 3.69 -14.54 -3.20
N ALA A 28 3.85 -13.36 -3.82
CA ALA A 28 4.68 -12.29 -3.28
C ALA A 28 4.13 -11.73 -1.96
N LEU A 29 2.82 -11.48 -1.88
CA LEU A 29 2.16 -11.02 -0.66
C LEU A 29 2.21 -12.08 0.46
N ALA A 30 2.01 -13.35 0.13
CA ALA A 30 2.11 -14.44 1.10
C ALA A 30 3.55 -14.61 1.62
N ALA A 31 4.55 -14.52 0.75
CA ALA A 31 5.95 -14.61 1.13
C ALA A 31 6.37 -13.43 2.02
N TRP A 32 5.93 -12.20 1.72
CA TRP A 32 6.14 -11.05 2.59
C TRP A 32 5.44 -11.23 3.94
N ALA A 33 4.19 -11.69 3.96
CA ALA A 33 3.43 -11.94 5.18
C ALA A 33 4.11 -12.96 6.10
N GLY A 34 4.70 -13.99 5.52
CA GLY A 34 5.49 -15.02 6.22
C GLY A 34 6.95 -14.65 6.47
N SER A 35 7.37 -13.41 6.20
CA SER A 35 8.76 -12.94 6.31
C SER A 35 9.76 -13.73 5.43
N ALA A 36 9.27 -14.37 4.36
CA ALA A 36 10.10 -15.10 3.40
C ALA A 36 10.56 -14.23 2.21
N ALA A 37 9.94 -13.05 2.03
CA ALA A 37 10.32 -12.07 1.02
C ALA A 37 10.18 -10.64 1.56
N SER A 38 10.88 -9.70 0.93
CA SER A 38 10.85 -8.30 1.29
C SER A 38 9.55 -7.60 0.89
N GLU A 39 9.23 -6.49 1.55
CA GLU A 39 8.17 -5.57 1.14
C GLU A 39 8.39 -5.08 -0.30
N HIS A 40 9.64 -4.80 -0.66
CA HIS A 40 10.02 -4.36 -1.99
C HIS A 40 9.63 -5.37 -3.08
N ALA A 41 9.82 -6.67 -2.85
CA ALA A 41 9.40 -7.73 -3.77
C ALA A 41 7.87 -7.76 -3.96
N ALA A 42 7.10 -7.58 -2.88
CA ALA A 42 5.65 -7.48 -2.95
C ALA A 42 5.18 -6.24 -3.73
N LEU A 43 5.82 -5.09 -3.53
CA LEU A 43 5.54 -3.86 -4.26
C LEU A 43 5.86 -3.99 -5.77
N LEU A 44 6.96 -4.66 -6.12
CA LEU A 44 7.29 -4.95 -7.53
C LEU A 44 6.23 -5.83 -8.18
N ALA A 45 5.74 -6.86 -7.51
CA ALA A 45 4.67 -7.70 -8.02
C ALA A 45 3.35 -6.92 -8.20
N LEU A 46 3.05 -5.98 -7.31
CA LEU A 46 1.87 -5.13 -7.36
C LEU A 46 1.96 -4.04 -8.42
N SER A 47 3.15 -3.62 -8.85
CA SER A 47 3.34 -2.47 -9.75
C SER A 47 2.56 -2.58 -11.06
N SER A 48 2.49 -3.77 -11.64
CA SER A 48 1.80 -4.07 -12.90
C SER A 48 0.56 -4.96 -12.74
N ALA A 49 0.09 -5.16 -11.51
CA ALA A 49 -1.03 -6.04 -11.21
C ALA A 49 -2.36 -5.52 -11.78
N ARG A 50 -3.31 -6.45 -11.96
CA ARG A 50 -4.72 -6.13 -12.06
C ARG A 50 -5.31 -6.24 -10.65
N LEU A 51 -5.97 -5.20 -10.19
CA LEU A 51 -6.68 -5.16 -8.92
C LEU A 51 -8.20 -5.08 -9.16
N LEU A 52 -8.98 -5.46 -8.17
CA LEU A 52 -10.42 -5.27 -8.15
C LEU A 52 -10.75 -4.09 -7.23
N VAL A 53 -11.32 -3.05 -7.80
CA VAL A 53 -11.82 -1.89 -7.04
C VAL A 53 -13.30 -2.17 -6.74
N PRO A 54 -13.73 -2.09 -5.47
CA PRO A 54 -15.12 -2.31 -5.14
C PRO A 54 -15.96 -1.08 -5.52
N VAL A 55 -17.16 -1.31 -6.04
CA VAL A 55 -18.18 -0.30 -6.23
C VAL A 55 -19.40 -0.71 -5.42
N VAL A 56 -19.89 0.18 -4.58
CA VAL A 56 -21.09 -0.03 -3.77
C VAL A 56 -22.19 0.91 -4.23
N ALA A 57 -23.44 0.41 -4.27
CA ALA A 57 -24.59 1.26 -4.48
C ALA A 57 -24.85 2.04 -3.19
N MET A 58 -24.72 3.36 -3.23
CA MET A 58 -25.20 4.22 -2.15
C MET A 58 -26.68 4.51 -2.38
N LEU A 59 -27.51 4.07 -1.45
CA LEU A 59 -28.89 4.51 -1.40
C LEU A 59 -28.89 5.97 -0.90
N THR A 60 -28.98 6.91 -1.82
CA THR A 60 -29.31 8.29 -1.45
C THR A 60 -30.72 8.26 -0.88
N GLU A 61 -30.93 8.75 0.35
CA GLU A 61 -32.24 8.84 0.95
C GLU A 61 -33.19 9.60 0.00
N ALA A 62 -34.30 8.95 -0.38
CA ALA A 62 -35.30 9.59 -1.21
C ALA A 62 -36.00 10.64 -0.38
N ASP A 63 -36.04 11.83 -0.90
CA ASP A 63 -37.01 12.82 -0.48
C ASP A 63 -38.43 12.22 -0.68
N ALA A 64 -39.13 11.97 0.41
CA ALA A 64 -40.42 11.27 0.44
C ALA A 64 -41.55 12.03 -0.30
N THR A 65 -41.21 13.14 -0.97
CA THR A 65 -42.22 14.08 -1.51
C THR A 65 -42.36 14.03 -3.03
N THR A 66 -41.43 13.44 -3.80
CA THR A 66 -41.49 13.59 -5.27
C THR A 66 -41.56 12.32 -6.09
N GLY A 67 -41.45 11.12 -5.53
CA GLY A 67 -41.64 9.86 -6.27
C GLY A 67 -40.71 9.64 -7.48
N ALA A 68 -39.68 10.45 -7.65
CA ALA A 68 -38.72 10.31 -8.74
C ALA A 68 -37.79 9.11 -8.46
N GLU A 69 -37.54 8.29 -9.50
CA GLU A 69 -36.65 7.12 -9.45
C GLU A 69 -35.30 7.53 -8.92
N LYS A 70 -34.85 6.80 -7.87
CA LYS A 70 -33.53 6.96 -7.25
C LYS A 70 -32.45 6.61 -8.27
N GLU A 71 -31.70 7.60 -8.72
CA GLU A 71 -30.39 7.33 -9.31
C GLU A 71 -29.48 6.76 -8.24
N SER A 72 -29.13 5.48 -8.40
CA SER A 72 -28.14 4.82 -7.56
C SER A 72 -26.77 5.35 -7.93
N GLU A 73 -26.26 6.27 -7.14
CA GLU A 73 -24.92 6.81 -7.35
C GLU A 73 -23.89 5.74 -6.99
N MET A 74 -23.06 5.34 -7.97
CA MET A 74 -21.96 4.38 -7.77
C MET A 74 -20.77 5.11 -7.16
N ALA A 75 -20.54 4.90 -5.88
CA ALA A 75 -19.40 5.48 -5.17
C ALA A 75 -18.26 4.46 -4.99
N LEU A 76 -17.03 4.96 -5.06
CA LEU A 76 -15.84 4.24 -4.61
C LEU A 76 -15.79 4.35 -3.08
N PRO A 77 -15.85 3.25 -2.34
CA PRO A 77 -15.78 3.31 -0.88
C PRO A 77 -14.37 3.67 -0.43
N THR A 78 -14.31 4.63 0.48
CA THR A 78 -13.09 5.00 1.20
C THR A 78 -13.10 4.32 2.56
N LEU A 79 -12.00 3.70 2.94
CA LEU A 79 -11.80 3.16 4.27
C LEU A 79 -11.27 4.27 5.18
N ILE A 80 -11.82 4.39 6.39
CA ILE A 80 -11.25 5.23 7.43
C ILE A 80 -10.52 4.32 8.41
N GLY A 81 -9.22 4.52 8.54
CA GLY A 81 -8.39 3.79 9.51
C GLY A 81 -8.70 4.18 10.95
N ASN A 82 -8.23 3.39 11.90
CA ASN A 82 -8.37 3.70 13.33
C ASN A 82 -7.64 5.00 13.74
N ASP A 83 -6.69 5.43 12.94
CA ASP A 83 -5.95 6.68 13.06
C ASP A 83 -6.66 7.89 12.40
N GLY A 84 -7.87 7.67 11.86
CA GLY A 84 -8.67 8.69 11.19
C GLY A 84 -8.24 8.98 9.76
N ARG A 85 -7.17 8.34 9.23
CA ARG A 85 -6.73 8.54 7.87
C ARG A 85 -7.61 7.77 6.88
N ALA A 86 -7.90 8.40 5.77
CA ALA A 86 -8.63 7.81 4.66
C ALA A 86 -7.69 6.96 3.77
N ALA A 87 -8.22 5.88 3.22
CA ALA A 87 -7.49 5.01 2.30
C ALA A 87 -8.39 4.50 1.18
N ILE A 88 -7.85 4.43 -0.03
CA ILE A 88 -8.47 3.71 -1.14
C ILE A 88 -8.25 2.22 -0.92
N ILE A 89 -9.31 1.42 -1.11
CA ILE A 89 -9.23 -0.02 -1.00
C ILE A 89 -9.28 -0.69 -2.37
N ALA A 90 -8.45 -1.72 -2.52
CA ALA A 90 -8.48 -2.59 -3.69
C ALA A 90 -8.21 -4.04 -3.27
N PHE A 91 -8.53 -4.97 -4.13
CA PHE A 91 -8.43 -6.39 -3.83
C PHE A 91 -7.69 -7.13 -4.95
N THR A 92 -6.91 -8.12 -4.60
CA THR A 92 -6.24 -8.99 -5.57
C THR A 92 -7.22 -9.92 -6.28
N GLY A 93 -8.28 -10.34 -5.59
CA GLY A 93 -9.27 -11.28 -6.12
C GLY A 93 -10.67 -11.12 -5.53
N ILE A 94 -11.62 -11.80 -6.17
CA ILE A 94 -13.04 -11.74 -5.84
C ILE A 94 -13.34 -12.30 -4.44
N GLU A 95 -12.55 -13.25 -3.94
CA GLU A 95 -12.78 -13.87 -2.65
C GLU A 95 -12.47 -12.90 -1.50
N THR A 96 -11.36 -12.16 -1.57
CA THR A 96 -11.00 -11.14 -0.58
C THR A 96 -11.97 -9.97 -0.61
N LEU A 97 -12.44 -9.57 -1.81
CA LEU A 97 -13.45 -8.55 -1.96
C LEU A 97 -14.78 -8.98 -1.33
N ARG A 98 -15.28 -10.19 -1.64
CA ARG A 98 -16.54 -10.71 -1.07
C ARG A 98 -16.48 -10.91 0.44
N ARG A 99 -15.31 -11.26 0.98
CA ARG A 99 -15.09 -11.37 2.42
C ARG A 99 -15.22 -10.01 3.10
N TRP A 100 -14.77 -8.94 2.44
CA TRP A 100 -14.96 -7.59 2.92
C TRP A 100 -16.41 -7.13 2.80
N ARG A 101 -17.00 -7.30 1.60
CA ARG A 101 -18.37 -6.91 1.33
C ARG A 101 -18.98 -7.75 0.21
N PRO A 102 -19.92 -8.67 0.55
CA PRO A 102 -20.49 -9.60 -0.44
C PRO A 102 -21.29 -8.95 -1.57
N ASP A 103 -21.91 -7.80 -1.30
CA ASP A 103 -22.73 -7.03 -2.24
C ASP A 103 -21.93 -6.04 -3.10
N ALA A 104 -20.65 -5.84 -2.81
CA ALA A 104 -19.81 -4.94 -3.59
C ALA A 104 -19.57 -5.50 -5.01
N ARG A 105 -19.63 -4.62 -5.99
CA ARG A 105 -19.37 -4.93 -7.39
C ARG A 105 -17.88 -4.84 -7.68
N PRO A 106 -17.21 -5.90 -8.17
CA PRO A 106 -15.80 -5.81 -8.55
C PRO A 106 -15.63 -5.10 -9.89
N VAL A 107 -14.75 -4.11 -9.94
CA VAL A 107 -14.32 -3.46 -11.18
C VAL A 107 -12.83 -3.76 -11.39
N PRO A 108 -12.48 -4.61 -12.38
CA PRO A 108 -11.09 -4.87 -12.73
C PRO A 108 -10.40 -3.59 -13.19
N THR A 109 -9.28 -3.26 -12.54
CA THR A 109 -8.59 -1.99 -12.73
C THR A 109 -7.08 -2.25 -12.74
N PRO A 110 -6.31 -1.69 -13.69
CA PRO A 110 -4.85 -1.70 -13.60
C PRO A 110 -4.39 -1.03 -12.30
N ALA A 111 -3.45 -1.64 -11.60
CA ALA A 111 -2.94 -1.12 -10.32
C ALA A 111 -2.47 0.34 -10.41
N ALA A 112 -1.86 0.72 -11.54
CA ALA A 112 -1.44 2.10 -11.79
C ALA A 112 -2.56 3.13 -11.59
N ARG A 113 -3.81 2.80 -11.96
CA ARG A 113 -4.95 3.70 -11.73
C ARG A 113 -5.31 3.82 -10.26
N VAL A 114 -5.14 2.74 -9.49
CA VAL A 114 -5.36 2.75 -8.04
C VAL A 114 -4.33 3.65 -7.36
N TRP A 115 -3.04 3.51 -7.75
CA TRP A 115 -1.96 4.34 -7.23
C TRP A 115 -2.16 5.82 -7.56
N HIS A 116 -2.53 6.15 -8.80
CA HIS A 116 -2.84 7.52 -9.19
C HIS A 116 -4.00 8.12 -8.40
N ALA A 117 -5.07 7.37 -8.22
CA ALA A 117 -6.22 7.82 -7.43
C ALA A 117 -5.83 8.09 -5.97
N ALA A 118 -5.06 7.17 -5.35
CA ALA A 118 -4.61 7.33 -3.97
C ALA A 118 -3.75 8.59 -3.78
N VAL A 119 -2.82 8.85 -4.70
CA VAL A 119 -1.99 10.08 -4.67
C VAL A 119 -2.85 11.32 -4.88
N ALA A 120 -3.77 11.32 -5.84
CA ALA A 120 -4.63 12.45 -6.13
C ALA A 120 -5.52 12.86 -4.95
N GLU A 121 -5.99 11.87 -4.18
CA GLU A 121 -6.80 12.07 -2.98
C GLU A 121 -5.96 12.30 -1.70
N GLY A 122 -4.63 12.25 -1.79
CA GLY A 122 -3.75 12.33 -0.62
C GLY A 122 -3.93 11.18 0.38
N GLN A 123 -4.30 10.00 -0.11
CA GLN A 123 -4.67 8.83 0.69
C GLN A 123 -3.65 7.70 0.50
N ALA A 124 -3.61 6.78 1.46
CA ALA A 124 -2.95 5.49 1.27
C ALA A 124 -3.79 4.56 0.37
N ALA A 125 -3.17 3.52 -0.16
CA ALA A 125 -3.90 2.40 -0.76
C ALA A 125 -3.77 1.16 0.13
N VAL A 126 -4.89 0.48 0.41
CA VAL A 126 -4.93 -0.75 1.19
C VAL A 126 -5.39 -1.89 0.31
N ILE A 127 -4.54 -2.90 0.17
CA ILE A 127 -4.81 -4.08 -0.62
C ILE A 127 -5.28 -5.21 0.30
N ASP A 128 -6.36 -5.89 -0.10
CA ASP A 128 -6.94 -7.04 0.60
C ASP A 128 -7.22 -6.78 2.10
N VAL A 129 -7.88 -5.67 2.42
CA VAL A 129 -8.18 -5.25 3.80
C VAL A 129 -8.88 -6.33 4.65
N ALA A 130 -9.67 -7.21 4.03
CA ALA A 130 -10.30 -8.38 4.66
C ALA A 130 -9.57 -9.69 4.35
N GLY A 131 -8.39 -9.61 3.80
CA GLY A 131 -7.52 -10.76 3.56
C GLY A 131 -6.80 -11.22 4.83
N PRO A 132 -6.04 -12.31 4.74
CA PRO A 132 -5.26 -12.80 5.88
C PRO A 132 -4.17 -11.80 6.29
N VAL A 133 -3.66 -11.01 5.35
CA VAL A 133 -2.67 -9.96 5.62
C VAL A 133 -2.96 -8.75 4.73
N PRO A 134 -3.55 -7.69 5.28
CA PRO A 134 -3.68 -6.42 4.57
C PRO A 134 -2.32 -5.83 4.21
N PHE A 135 -2.18 -5.30 2.99
CA PHE A 135 -0.96 -4.68 2.52
C PHE A 135 -1.20 -3.18 2.26
N VAL A 136 -0.45 -2.33 2.96
CA VAL A 136 -0.60 -0.87 2.88
C VAL A 136 0.50 -0.28 2.02
N VAL A 137 0.11 0.55 1.04
CA VAL A 137 1.02 1.31 0.18
C VAL A 137 0.78 2.79 0.41
N GLU A 138 1.81 3.48 0.88
CA GLU A 138 1.76 4.92 1.18
C GLU A 138 3.14 5.58 0.97
N GLY A 139 3.21 6.89 1.12
CA GLY A 139 4.47 7.65 1.10
C GLY A 139 5.22 7.55 -0.23
N ALA A 140 6.54 7.52 -0.16
CA ALA A 140 7.41 7.51 -1.33
C ALA A 140 7.18 6.29 -2.25
N ARG A 141 6.83 5.14 -1.69
CA ARG A 141 6.53 3.91 -2.45
C ARG A 141 5.29 4.10 -3.33
N LEU A 142 4.23 4.67 -2.75
CA LEU A 142 3.00 4.96 -3.47
C LEU A 142 3.24 6.01 -4.57
N ALA A 143 3.99 7.06 -4.27
CA ALA A 143 4.34 8.10 -5.23
C ALA A 143 5.13 7.53 -6.42
N ALA A 144 6.10 6.64 -6.17
CA ALA A 144 6.87 5.97 -7.21
C ALA A 144 5.96 5.11 -8.11
N LEU A 145 5.12 4.27 -7.51
CA LEU A 145 4.17 3.42 -8.26
C LEU A 145 3.18 4.24 -9.10
N ALA A 146 2.69 5.35 -8.57
CA ALA A 146 1.82 6.28 -9.31
C ALA A 146 2.57 6.94 -10.48
N ALA A 147 3.85 7.26 -10.32
CA ALA A 147 4.69 7.78 -11.40
C ALA A 147 5.12 6.72 -12.43
N GLY A 148 4.69 5.46 -12.27
CA GLY A 148 5.13 4.35 -13.13
C GLY A 148 6.60 3.98 -12.93
N GLN A 149 7.18 4.38 -11.81
CA GLN A 149 8.56 4.09 -11.44
C GLN A 149 8.61 2.87 -10.50
N PRO A 150 9.71 2.10 -10.50
CA PRO A 150 9.90 1.06 -9.50
C PRO A 150 9.92 1.69 -8.10
N PRO A 151 9.30 1.03 -7.10
CA PRO A 151 9.37 1.52 -5.74
C PRO A 151 10.82 1.50 -5.23
N PRO A 152 11.24 2.49 -4.43
CA PRO A 152 12.61 2.50 -3.90
C PRO A 152 12.83 1.30 -2.97
N PRO A 153 14.03 0.68 -3.01
CA PRO A 153 14.40 -0.31 -2.01
C PRO A 153 14.53 0.34 -0.62
N PRO A 154 14.43 -0.40 0.49
CA PRO A 154 14.37 0.18 1.83
C PRO A 154 15.49 1.17 2.17
N HIS A 155 16.72 0.91 1.73
CA HIS A 155 17.86 1.78 2.02
C HIS A 155 17.89 3.09 1.20
N GLU A 156 17.07 3.19 0.16
CA GLU A 156 16.90 4.39 -0.68
C GLU A 156 15.52 5.02 -0.48
N ASP A 157 14.62 4.38 0.27
CA ASP A 157 13.27 4.90 0.52
C ASP A 157 13.34 6.13 1.42
N PRO A 158 12.90 7.31 0.97
CA PRO A 158 12.91 8.54 1.75
C PRO A 158 12.19 8.44 3.10
N ASP A 159 11.13 7.64 3.18
CA ASP A 159 10.39 7.45 4.43
C ASP A 159 11.24 6.67 5.44
N VAL A 160 11.96 5.64 5.00
CA VAL A 160 12.90 4.86 5.83
C VAL A 160 14.09 5.72 6.25
N VAL A 161 14.68 6.44 5.30
CA VAL A 161 15.80 7.37 5.56
C VAL A 161 15.40 8.41 6.61
N SER A 162 14.19 8.96 6.52
CA SER A 162 13.68 9.94 7.48
C SER A 162 13.54 9.36 8.91
N VAL A 163 13.00 8.15 9.03
CA VAL A 163 12.90 7.45 10.32
C VAL A 163 14.27 7.22 10.95
N VAL A 164 15.24 6.74 10.15
CA VAL A 164 16.61 6.50 10.64
C VAL A 164 17.27 7.81 11.03
N ALA A 165 17.17 8.85 10.21
CA ALA A 165 17.74 10.16 10.50
C ALA A 165 17.19 10.77 11.80
N ALA A 166 15.88 10.68 12.02
CA ALA A 166 15.23 11.17 13.22
C ALA A 166 15.70 10.41 14.47
N ALA A 167 15.77 9.08 14.41
CA ALA A 167 16.22 8.26 15.52
C ALA A 167 17.69 8.52 15.87
N VAL A 168 18.56 8.71 14.87
CA VAL A 168 19.97 9.05 15.07
C VAL A 168 20.12 10.45 15.64
N ALA A 169 19.38 11.42 15.15
CA ALA A 169 19.44 12.80 15.65
C ALA A 169 19.03 12.93 17.13
N ALA A 170 18.21 12.01 17.65
CA ALA A 170 17.82 11.96 19.04
C ALA A 170 18.93 11.41 19.98
N GLU A 171 19.98 10.80 19.43
CA GLU A 171 21.04 10.14 20.18
C GLU A 171 22.40 10.81 19.96
N ALA A 172 22.80 11.70 20.87
CA ALA A 172 24.04 12.48 20.77
C ALA A 172 25.33 11.59 20.67
N GLY A 173 25.26 10.34 21.15
CA GLY A 173 26.36 9.37 21.06
C GLY A 173 26.55 8.75 19.68
N VAL A 174 25.60 8.94 18.74
CA VAL A 174 25.69 8.43 17.37
C VAL A 174 26.13 9.58 16.46
N THR A 175 27.34 9.48 15.90
CA THR A 175 27.95 10.56 15.09
C THR A 175 27.65 10.41 13.58
N GLY A 176 27.07 9.30 13.16
CA GLY A 176 26.70 9.08 11.77
C GLY A 176 26.13 7.69 11.54
N TYR A 177 25.59 7.50 10.34
CA TYR A 177 25.08 6.20 9.90
C TYR A 177 25.27 5.98 8.40
N ARG A 178 25.17 4.74 7.97
CA ARG A 178 25.07 4.32 6.55
C ARG A 178 23.93 3.31 6.42
N LEU A 179 23.20 3.41 5.32
CA LEU A 179 22.18 2.45 4.94
C LEU A 179 22.66 1.62 3.76
N GLY A 180 22.24 0.38 3.71
CA GLY A 180 22.55 -0.55 2.62
C GLY A 180 21.52 -1.68 2.57
N MET A 181 21.65 -2.55 1.60
CA MET A 181 20.86 -3.80 1.54
C MET A 181 21.36 -4.76 2.61
N GLY A 182 20.42 -5.39 3.33
CA GLY A 182 20.73 -6.49 4.24
C GLY A 182 21.24 -7.71 3.47
N ALA A 183 22.24 -8.41 4.00
CA ALA A 183 22.90 -9.52 3.33
C ALA A 183 22.45 -10.90 3.85
N ALA A 184 22.15 -11.04 5.12
CA ALA A 184 21.90 -12.32 5.78
C ALA A 184 20.41 -12.53 6.15
N GLY A 185 19.49 -12.15 5.24
CA GLY A 185 18.05 -12.28 5.48
C GLY A 185 17.38 -11.01 6.03
N GLY A 186 18.12 -9.91 6.18
CA GLY A 186 17.54 -8.59 6.52
C GLY A 186 17.20 -7.80 5.26
N GLU A 187 16.16 -6.99 5.33
CA GLU A 187 15.76 -6.09 4.23
C GLU A 187 16.60 -4.81 4.20
N LEU A 188 17.12 -4.40 5.35
CA LEU A 188 17.86 -3.17 5.56
C LEU A 188 19.09 -3.44 6.43
N ALA A 189 20.24 -2.96 6.01
CA ALA A 189 21.46 -2.90 6.82
C ALA A 189 21.69 -1.47 7.29
N ILE A 190 21.96 -1.28 8.59
CA ILE A 190 22.31 0.02 9.19
C ILE A 190 23.65 -0.14 9.90
N SER A 191 24.63 0.67 9.48
CA SER A 191 25.92 0.79 10.15
C SER A 191 25.97 2.12 10.89
N PHE A 192 26.01 2.09 12.22
CA PHE A 192 26.18 3.27 13.04
C PHE A 192 27.65 3.56 13.26
N ARG A 193 28.01 4.85 13.24
CA ARG A 193 29.31 5.33 13.77
C ARG A 193 29.05 5.88 15.17
N SER A 194 29.56 5.18 16.20
CA SER A 194 29.33 5.53 17.60
C SER A 194 30.40 4.92 18.50
N ALA A 195 30.89 5.72 19.44
CA ALA A 195 31.68 5.21 20.57
C ALA A 195 30.78 4.78 21.75
N ASP A 196 29.51 5.19 21.74
CA ASP A 196 28.49 4.82 22.73
C ASP A 196 27.55 3.73 22.14
N ILE A 197 27.84 2.49 22.50
CA ILE A 197 27.04 1.33 22.05
C ILE A 197 25.59 1.43 22.55
N ALA A 198 25.35 1.95 23.76
CA ALA A 198 24.03 2.09 24.31
C ALA A 198 23.18 3.12 23.53
N ALA A 199 23.77 4.21 23.09
CA ALA A 199 23.10 5.17 22.20
C ALA A 199 22.74 4.53 20.85
N ALA A 200 23.65 3.79 20.25
CA ALA A 200 23.37 3.07 19.00
C ALA A 200 22.23 2.03 19.16
N GLN A 201 22.18 1.33 20.30
CA GLN A 201 21.10 0.39 20.61
C GLN A 201 19.74 1.09 20.78
N ARG A 202 19.69 2.24 21.45
CA ARG A 202 18.44 3.01 21.58
C ARG A 202 17.93 3.50 20.23
N ALA A 203 18.82 4.06 19.39
CA ALA A 203 18.45 4.42 18.01
C ALA A 203 17.91 3.24 17.24
N ALA A 204 18.59 2.09 17.28
CA ALA A 204 18.16 0.86 16.62
C ALA A 204 16.78 0.37 17.09
N GLN A 205 16.51 0.45 18.38
CA GLN A 205 15.22 0.05 18.95
C GLN A 205 14.07 0.93 18.46
N VAL A 206 14.27 2.25 18.39
CA VAL A 206 13.30 3.20 17.83
C VAL A 206 13.04 2.91 16.35
N ILE A 207 14.09 2.70 15.56
CA ILE A 207 13.99 2.37 14.14
C ILE A 207 13.20 1.05 13.95
N ALA A 208 13.59 0.01 14.68
CA ALA A 208 12.91 -1.29 14.59
C ALA A 208 11.41 -1.18 14.93
N MET A 209 11.06 -0.42 15.95
CA MET A 209 9.66 -0.21 16.34
C MET A 209 8.84 0.48 15.24
N HIS A 210 9.41 1.48 14.57
CA HIS A 210 8.70 2.21 13.50
C HIS A 210 8.61 1.43 12.18
N LEU A 211 9.59 0.56 11.89
CA LEU A 211 9.68 -0.15 10.64
C LEU A 211 9.25 -1.63 10.70
N ALA A 212 8.91 -2.15 11.87
CA ALA A 212 8.55 -3.57 12.07
C ALA A 212 7.40 -4.06 11.20
N SER A 213 6.41 -3.22 10.91
CA SER A 213 5.27 -3.57 10.06
C SER A 213 5.64 -3.70 8.59
N ARG A 214 6.73 -3.04 8.16
CA ARG A 214 7.22 -3.02 6.78
C ARG A 214 8.35 -4.02 6.56
N LEU A 215 9.39 -3.97 7.39
CA LEU A 215 10.63 -4.74 7.24
C LEU A 215 10.54 -6.05 8.04
N ARG A 216 9.73 -6.97 7.56
CA ARG A 216 9.42 -8.23 8.26
C ARG A 216 10.57 -9.23 8.31
N GLN A 217 11.51 -9.15 7.38
CA GLN A 217 12.73 -9.96 7.40
C GLN A 217 13.77 -9.44 8.39
N GLY A 218 13.55 -8.23 8.94
CA GLY A 218 14.38 -7.62 9.96
C GLY A 218 15.40 -6.62 9.41
N ILE A 219 16.15 -6.04 10.35
CA ILE A 219 17.16 -5.02 10.11
C ILE A 219 18.50 -5.54 10.63
N GLU A 220 19.52 -5.54 9.79
CA GLU A 220 20.88 -5.85 10.18
C GLU A 220 21.55 -4.61 10.76
N LEU A 221 22.20 -4.77 11.91
CA LEU A 221 22.80 -3.66 12.63
C LEU A 221 24.29 -3.92 12.86
N SER A 222 25.10 -2.90 12.61
CA SER A 222 26.52 -2.88 12.95
C SER A 222 26.91 -1.55 13.57
N VAL A 223 27.90 -1.55 14.44
CA VAL A 223 28.45 -0.35 15.08
C VAL A 223 29.95 -0.30 14.79
N THR A 224 30.40 0.85 14.33
CA THR A 224 31.82 1.16 14.12
C THR A 224 32.19 2.37 14.96
N THR A 225 33.39 2.38 15.50
CA THR A 225 33.97 3.51 16.24
C THR A 225 34.57 4.56 15.31
#